data_a488a82db0b1744e6eaac39a87fa7b08
#
_entry.id   a488a82db0b1744e6eaac39a87fa7b08
#
_cell.length_a   1.000
_cell.length_b   1.000
_cell.length_c   1.000
_cell.angle_alpha   90.00
_cell.angle_beta   90.00
_cell.angle_gamma   90.00
#
_symmetry.space_group_name_H-M   'P 1'
#
loop_
_entity.id
_entity.type
_entity.pdbx_description
1 polymer ?
#
loop_
_entity_poly.entity_id
_entity_poly.type
_entity_poly.pdbx_seq_one_letter_code
_entity_poly.pdbx_strand_id
1 'polypeptide(L)'
;MDQEPSERPLPALSFRHVDPHAYPQGVAFLDGQFVPMSEAKLSVLDYGFLHSDATYDTVHVWEGRFFRLDLHLERFFGGLEKLRMAIPFDRDGVRRTLHDCVALSGHRAAYVEMLCTRGASPTFSRDPRDAVNRFMAFSVPFGSVADAEQMRRGLCVVISDRVRIPPASVDPAIKNYHWLDLVRGLYDAYDRGGETALLLDFDGNVAEGPGFNVFAVKDGRLATPAAGVLAGITRRTVFDLCRETGLSCEAKAVSPADLRQADEVFITSTAGGIMPVTTIDGAPVGDGTVGPLTTRLKDLYWQRHGDPLWSTPIHYPQ
;
A
#
# COMPACT_ATOMS: atom_id res chain seq x y z
N MET A 1 23.03 31.34 -10.21
CA MET A 1 23.54 29.96 -10.24
C MET A 1 22.48 29.10 -9.59
N ASP A 2 21.50 28.72 -10.42
CA ASP A 2 20.35 27.91 -10.02
C ASP A 2 20.84 26.46 -9.91
N GLN A 3 20.87 25.96 -8.68
CA GLN A 3 21.06 24.53 -8.45
C GLN A 3 19.73 23.86 -8.81
N GLU A 4 19.72 23.10 -9.89
CA GLU A 4 18.65 22.16 -10.19
C GLU A 4 18.41 21.26 -8.95
N PRO A 5 17.15 20.99 -8.59
CA PRO A 5 16.87 20.03 -7.52
C PRO A 5 17.43 18.68 -7.94
N SER A 6 18.42 18.17 -7.17
CA SER A 6 19.01 16.88 -7.41
C SER A 6 17.91 15.83 -7.42
N GLU A 7 17.65 15.21 -8.56
CA GLU A 7 16.83 14.01 -8.67
C GLU A 7 17.43 12.95 -7.75
N ARG A 8 16.84 12.77 -6.57
CA ARG A 8 17.20 11.67 -5.69
C ARG A 8 16.65 10.39 -6.33
N PRO A 9 17.49 9.42 -6.68
CA PRO A 9 17.00 8.18 -7.25
C PRO A 9 16.12 7.47 -6.22
N LEU A 10 14.91 7.11 -6.64
CA LEU A 10 14.09 6.16 -5.90
C LEU A 10 14.87 4.85 -5.74
N PRO A 11 14.76 4.14 -4.59
CA PRO A 11 15.42 2.86 -4.44
C PRO A 11 14.99 1.93 -5.59
N ALA A 12 15.98 1.37 -6.27
CA ALA A 12 15.83 0.60 -7.51
C ALA A 12 15.24 -0.82 -7.29
N LEU A 13 14.53 -1.05 -6.18
CA LEU A 13 13.97 -2.36 -5.88
C LEU A 13 12.46 -2.33 -6.14
N SER A 14 12.06 -2.81 -7.31
CA SER A 14 10.68 -3.23 -7.51
C SER A 14 10.50 -4.64 -6.91
N PHE A 15 9.29 -4.97 -6.46
CA PHE A 15 8.94 -6.33 -6.01
C PHE A 15 9.24 -7.41 -7.08
N ARG A 16 9.38 -7.03 -8.34
CA ARG A 16 9.66 -7.93 -9.48
C ARG A 16 11.12 -8.39 -9.58
N HIS A 17 12.05 -7.68 -8.94
CA HIS A 17 13.49 -7.91 -9.11
C HIS A 17 14.22 -8.19 -7.80
N VAL A 18 13.48 -8.47 -6.72
CA VAL A 18 14.12 -8.85 -5.46
C VAL A 18 14.66 -10.26 -5.60
N ASP A 19 16.00 -10.38 -5.52
CA ASP A 19 16.64 -11.67 -5.36
C ASP A 19 16.08 -12.34 -4.08
N PRO A 20 15.43 -13.51 -4.18
CA PRO A 20 14.91 -14.21 -3.01
C PRO A 20 15.97 -14.52 -1.96
N HIS A 21 17.24 -14.57 -2.36
CA HIS A 21 18.40 -14.75 -1.47
C HIS A 21 18.84 -13.44 -0.79
N ALA A 22 18.49 -12.27 -1.34
CA ALA A 22 18.72 -10.96 -0.72
C ALA A 22 17.64 -10.56 0.30
N TYR A 23 16.50 -11.23 0.28
CA TYR A 23 15.36 -10.97 1.17
C TYR A 23 15.59 -11.25 2.68
N PRO A 24 16.63 -11.97 3.12
CA PRO A 24 16.90 -12.19 4.54
C PRO A 24 17.35 -10.93 5.30
N GLN A 25 17.68 -9.83 4.62
CA GLN A 25 18.17 -8.61 5.30
C GLN A 25 17.02 -7.80 5.88
N GLY A 26 16.36 -8.35 6.88
CA GLY A 26 15.28 -7.69 7.59
C GLY A 26 15.13 -8.28 8.97
N VAL A 27 14.28 -7.66 9.76
CA VAL A 27 13.96 -8.08 11.13
C VAL A 27 12.47 -8.28 11.26
N ALA A 28 12.06 -9.39 11.86
CA ALA A 28 10.70 -9.65 12.24
C ALA A 28 10.54 -9.72 13.76
N PHE A 29 9.40 -9.27 14.24
CA PHE A 29 8.91 -9.51 15.59
C PHE A 29 7.87 -10.62 15.53
N LEU A 30 8.14 -11.70 16.24
CA LEU A 30 7.33 -12.92 16.26
C LEU A 30 7.37 -13.56 17.64
N ASP A 31 6.21 -13.89 18.21
CA ASP A 31 6.10 -14.56 19.52
C ASP A 31 6.87 -13.85 20.65
N GLY A 32 6.85 -12.51 20.62
CA GLY A 32 7.52 -11.69 21.64
C GLY A 32 9.03 -11.50 21.44
N GLN A 33 9.59 -11.96 20.32
CA GLN A 33 11.02 -11.90 20.03
C GLN A 33 11.31 -11.26 18.67
N PHE A 34 12.45 -10.55 18.58
CA PHE A 34 13.00 -10.11 17.30
C PHE A 34 13.89 -11.21 16.72
N VAL A 35 13.61 -11.55 15.45
CA VAL A 35 14.33 -12.62 14.73
C VAL A 35 14.71 -12.12 13.33
N PRO A 36 15.76 -12.69 12.70
CA PRO A 36 16.03 -12.46 11.28
C PRO A 36 14.83 -12.88 10.43
N MET A 37 14.59 -12.18 9.30
CA MET A 37 13.49 -12.54 8.38
C MET A 37 13.52 -14.01 7.93
N SER A 38 14.70 -14.60 7.78
CA SER A 38 14.86 -16.01 7.42
C SER A 38 14.30 -16.99 8.46
N GLU A 39 14.11 -16.54 9.70
CA GLU A 39 13.54 -17.33 10.81
C GLU A 39 12.07 -17.02 11.09
N ALA A 40 11.51 -15.97 10.44
CA ALA A 40 10.11 -15.60 10.57
C ALA A 40 9.21 -16.62 9.88
N LYS A 41 8.64 -17.55 10.64
CA LYS A 41 7.83 -18.66 10.13
C LYS A 41 6.45 -18.68 10.78
N LEU A 42 5.43 -18.97 9.98
CA LEU A 42 4.06 -19.14 10.42
C LEU A 42 3.68 -20.62 10.35
N SER A 43 2.91 -21.09 11.33
CA SER A 43 2.35 -22.45 11.30
C SER A 43 1.37 -22.58 10.14
N VAL A 44 1.41 -23.71 9.43
CA VAL A 44 0.41 -24.05 8.39
C VAL A 44 -1.00 -24.24 8.96
N LEU A 45 -1.13 -24.37 10.29
CA LEU A 45 -2.41 -24.47 10.97
C LEU A 45 -2.97 -23.12 11.43
N ASP A 46 -2.26 -22.02 11.17
CA ASP A 46 -2.74 -20.67 11.44
C ASP A 46 -3.91 -20.32 10.50
N TYR A 47 -5.00 -19.81 11.04
CA TYR A 47 -6.20 -19.48 10.26
C TYR A 47 -5.98 -18.26 9.36
N GLY A 48 -5.00 -17.40 9.66
CA GLY A 48 -4.53 -16.39 8.71
C GLY A 48 -4.05 -17.00 7.40
N PHE A 49 -3.35 -18.15 7.47
CA PHE A 49 -2.93 -18.90 6.27
C PHE A 49 -4.08 -19.73 5.69
N LEU A 50 -4.80 -20.52 6.52
CA LEU A 50 -5.82 -21.46 6.05
C LEU A 50 -7.08 -20.77 5.50
N HIS A 51 -7.46 -19.63 6.08
CA HIS A 51 -8.74 -18.97 5.79
C HIS A 51 -8.61 -17.52 5.36
N SER A 52 -7.39 -16.97 5.24
CA SER A 52 -7.12 -15.53 5.08
C SER A 52 -7.73 -14.67 6.20
N ASP A 53 -7.98 -15.28 7.41
CA ASP A 53 -8.54 -14.58 8.55
C ASP A 53 -7.45 -13.79 9.27
N ALA A 54 -7.13 -12.64 8.68
CA ALA A 54 -6.06 -11.76 9.14
C ALA A 54 -6.31 -10.32 8.70
N THR A 55 -5.72 -9.39 9.44
CA THR A 55 -5.60 -7.98 9.05
C THR A 55 -4.16 -7.53 9.17
N TYR A 56 -3.78 -6.57 8.35
CA TYR A 56 -2.43 -6.01 8.36
C TYR A 56 -2.45 -4.52 8.03
N ASP A 57 -1.37 -3.84 8.30
CA ASP A 57 -1.11 -2.53 7.78
C ASP A 57 0.36 -2.36 7.41
N THR A 58 0.62 -1.53 6.43
CA THR A 58 1.96 -1.31 5.91
C THR A 58 2.30 0.16 5.96
N VAL A 59 3.38 0.48 6.64
CA VAL A 59 3.97 1.82 6.66
C VAL A 59 5.37 1.76 6.06
N HIS A 60 5.78 2.80 5.36
CA HIS A 60 7.16 2.87 4.89
C HIS A 60 8.01 3.82 5.74
N VAL A 61 9.30 3.56 5.71
CA VAL A 61 10.35 4.42 6.23
C VAL A 61 11.08 5.03 5.04
N TRP A 62 11.33 6.32 5.10
CA TRP A 62 12.14 7.05 4.15
C TRP A 62 13.10 7.99 4.88
N GLU A 63 14.38 7.94 4.53
CA GLU A 63 15.44 8.72 5.20
C GLU A 63 15.43 8.58 6.74
N GLY A 64 15.11 7.37 7.24
CA GLY A 64 15.05 7.08 8.67
C GLY A 64 13.84 7.67 9.40
N ARG A 65 12.74 7.90 8.72
CA ARG A 65 11.50 8.41 9.27
C ARG A 65 10.30 7.61 8.77
N PHE A 66 9.42 7.21 9.67
CA PHE A 66 8.10 6.71 9.29
C PHE A 66 7.25 7.83 8.71
N PHE A 67 6.52 7.56 7.66
CA PHE A 67 5.58 8.50 7.08
C PHE A 67 4.14 8.17 7.49
N ARG A 68 3.43 9.12 8.09
CA ARG A 68 2.02 8.98 8.52
C ARG A 68 1.76 7.79 9.47
N LEU A 69 2.71 7.40 10.31
CA LEU A 69 2.62 6.22 11.17
C LEU A 69 1.32 6.19 12.01
N ASP A 70 0.88 7.32 12.56
CA ASP A 70 -0.33 7.37 13.38
C ASP A 70 -1.59 6.95 12.63
N LEU A 71 -1.71 7.33 11.35
CA LEU A 71 -2.84 6.94 10.51
C LEU A 71 -2.82 5.44 10.18
N HIS A 72 -1.64 4.87 9.99
CA HIS A 72 -1.48 3.43 9.79
C HIS A 72 -1.86 2.64 11.05
N LEU A 73 -1.41 3.10 12.22
CA LEU A 73 -1.81 2.50 13.51
C LEU A 73 -3.32 2.62 13.74
N GLU A 74 -3.92 3.79 13.47
CA GLU A 74 -5.37 3.99 13.57
C GLU A 74 -6.13 2.97 12.73
N ARG A 75 -5.75 2.80 11.45
CA ARG A 75 -6.41 1.86 10.53
C ARG A 75 -6.21 0.41 10.95
N PHE A 76 -5.00 0.03 11.38
CA PHE A 76 -4.71 -1.32 11.87
C PHE A 76 -5.58 -1.69 13.08
N PHE A 77 -5.62 -0.84 14.11
CA PHE A 77 -6.45 -1.07 15.28
C PHE A 77 -7.95 -1.07 14.97
N GLY A 78 -8.41 -0.23 14.04
CA GLY A 78 -9.76 -0.28 13.52
C GLY A 78 -10.09 -1.61 12.80
N GLY A 79 -9.10 -2.20 12.10
CA GLY A 79 -9.20 -3.54 11.51
C GLY A 79 -9.33 -4.63 12.57
N LEU A 80 -8.51 -4.59 13.61
CA LEU A 80 -8.58 -5.52 14.74
C LEU A 80 -9.97 -5.52 15.40
N GLU A 81 -10.49 -4.33 15.69
CA GLU A 81 -11.81 -4.16 16.30
C GLU A 81 -12.92 -4.79 15.44
N LYS A 82 -12.96 -4.45 14.15
CA LYS A 82 -13.95 -4.97 13.20
C LYS A 82 -13.89 -6.49 13.05
N LEU A 83 -12.69 -7.08 13.08
CA LEU A 83 -12.49 -8.53 13.03
C LEU A 83 -12.60 -9.22 14.39
N ARG A 84 -12.86 -8.47 15.48
CA ARG A 84 -12.87 -9.00 16.85
C ARG A 84 -11.59 -9.75 17.18
N MET A 85 -10.45 -9.17 16.81
CA MET A 85 -9.12 -9.66 17.16
C MET A 85 -8.56 -8.85 18.32
N ALA A 86 -7.82 -9.49 19.20
CA ALA A 86 -7.13 -8.86 20.33
C ALA A 86 -5.63 -9.19 20.30
N ILE A 87 -4.81 -8.18 20.54
CA ILE A 87 -3.36 -8.34 20.67
C ILE A 87 -2.90 -7.84 22.05
N PRO A 88 -1.78 -8.34 22.61
CA PRO A 88 -1.30 -7.95 23.94
C PRO A 88 -0.57 -6.59 23.94
N PHE A 89 -0.76 -5.76 22.92
CA PHE A 89 -0.11 -4.47 22.75
C PHE A 89 -1.14 -3.37 22.53
N ASP A 90 -0.95 -2.23 23.18
CA ASP A 90 -1.60 -0.97 22.83
C ASP A 90 -0.91 -0.32 21.59
N ARG A 91 -1.43 0.83 21.16
CA ARG A 91 -0.87 1.56 20.00
C ARG A 91 0.61 1.93 20.20
N ASP A 92 1.00 2.30 21.39
CA ASP A 92 2.37 2.68 21.70
C ASP A 92 3.29 1.46 21.76
N GLY A 93 2.79 0.32 22.22
CA GLY A 93 3.50 -0.95 22.16
C GLY A 93 3.78 -1.39 20.73
N VAL A 94 2.77 -1.33 19.84
CA VAL A 94 2.95 -1.61 18.41
C VAL A 94 3.93 -0.60 17.79
N ARG A 95 3.78 0.71 18.08
CA ARG A 95 4.71 1.75 17.61
C ARG A 95 6.16 1.43 17.97
N ARG A 96 6.43 1.07 19.23
CA ARG A 96 7.77 0.67 19.68
C ARG A 96 8.27 -0.54 18.93
N THR A 97 7.45 -1.58 18.77
CA THR A 97 7.82 -2.80 18.03
C THR A 97 8.21 -2.49 16.59
N LEU A 98 7.44 -1.64 15.87
CA LEU A 98 7.79 -1.22 14.51
C LEU A 98 9.10 -0.42 14.46
N HIS A 99 9.28 0.50 15.42
CA HIS A 99 10.52 1.28 15.56
C HIS A 99 11.72 0.35 15.74
N ASP A 100 11.61 -0.62 16.66
CA ASP A 100 12.69 -1.55 16.97
C ASP A 100 12.99 -2.49 15.79
N CYS A 101 11.98 -2.96 15.03
CA CYS A 101 12.20 -3.72 13.79
C CYS A 101 13.09 -2.95 12.81
N VAL A 102 12.80 -1.66 12.60
CA VAL A 102 13.58 -0.82 11.68
C VAL A 102 14.94 -0.48 12.24
N ALA A 103 15.02 -0.10 13.52
CA ALA A 103 16.29 0.25 14.17
C ALA A 103 17.28 -0.92 14.15
N LEU A 104 16.80 -2.14 14.44
CA LEU A 104 17.60 -3.37 14.41
C LEU A 104 18.01 -3.77 12.98
N SER A 105 17.15 -3.51 11.97
CA SER A 105 17.50 -3.77 10.58
C SER A 105 18.52 -2.77 10.01
N GLY A 106 18.63 -1.59 10.62
CA GLY A 106 19.49 -0.50 10.16
C GLY A 106 19.04 0.20 8.88
N HIS A 107 17.89 -0.19 8.29
CA HIS A 107 17.42 0.37 7.03
C HIS A 107 16.94 1.81 7.18
N ARG A 108 17.44 2.71 6.33
CA ARG A 108 16.98 4.10 6.22
C ARG A 108 15.80 4.26 5.26
N ALA A 109 15.58 3.28 4.40
CA ALA A 109 14.41 3.13 3.56
C ALA A 109 13.89 1.70 3.73
N ALA A 110 12.66 1.55 4.22
CA ALA A 110 12.10 0.25 4.59
C ALA A 110 10.60 0.15 4.27
N TYR A 111 10.19 -1.06 3.93
CA TYR A 111 8.82 -1.52 3.95
C TYR A 111 8.59 -2.18 5.31
N VAL A 112 7.62 -1.70 6.07
CA VAL A 112 7.36 -2.16 7.43
C VAL A 112 5.90 -2.57 7.53
N GLU A 113 5.68 -3.80 7.94
CA GLU A 113 4.33 -4.35 8.07
C GLU A 113 4.07 -4.77 9.51
N MET A 114 2.86 -4.46 9.99
CA MET A 114 2.26 -5.00 11.19
C MET A 114 1.05 -5.83 10.80
N LEU A 115 0.91 -6.99 11.37
CA LEU A 115 -0.17 -7.91 11.03
C LEU A 115 -0.67 -8.68 12.26
N CYS A 116 -1.94 -9.06 12.18
CA CYS A 116 -2.56 -9.95 13.15
C CYS A 116 -3.34 -11.02 12.40
N THR A 117 -3.05 -12.28 12.72
CA THR A 117 -3.85 -13.41 12.25
C THR A 117 -4.84 -13.82 13.33
N ARG A 118 -5.90 -14.54 12.91
CA ARG A 118 -6.77 -15.23 13.87
C ARG A 118 -5.97 -16.19 14.77
N GLY A 119 -4.81 -16.65 14.30
CA GLY A 119 -3.99 -17.64 14.97
C GLY A 119 -4.53 -19.04 14.79
N ALA A 120 -4.16 -19.93 15.69
CA ALA A 120 -4.59 -21.33 15.68
C ALA A 120 -5.49 -21.64 16.86
N SER A 121 -6.45 -22.56 16.67
CA SER A 121 -7.21 -23.13 17.76
C SER A 121 -6.36 -24.23 18.44
N PRO A 122 -6.27 -24.23 19.78
CA PRO A 122 -5.56 -25.30 20.52
C PRO A 122 -6.14 -26.70 20.30
N THR A 123 -7.42 -26.78 19.94
CA THR A 123 -8.16 -28.03 19.70
C THR A 123 -8.41 -28.28 18.21
N PHE A 124 -7.88 -27.46 17.33
CA PHE A 124 -8.19 -27.48 15.89
C PHE A 124 -9.70 -27.34 15.60
N SER A 125 -10.41 -26.65 16.49
CA SER A 125 -11.81 -26.26 16.28
C SER A 125 -11.93 -25.28 15.12
N ARG A 126 -13.03 -25.35 14.37
CA ARG A 126 -13.37 -24.33 13.35
C ARG A 126 -14.05 -23.09 13.93
N ASP A 127 -14.30 -23.06 15.24
CA ASP A 127 -14.86 -21.90 15.91
C ASP A 127 -13.77 -20.81 16.05
N PRO A 128 -13.93 -19.64 15.40
CA PRO A 128 -12.91 -18.60 15.47
C PRO A 128 -12.72 -18.00 16.87
N ARG A 129 -13.67 -18.24 17.79
CA ARG A 129 -13.58 -17.79 19.19
C ARG A 129 -12.57 -18.59 20.02
N ASP A 130 -12.25 -19.80 19.58
CA ASP A 130 -11.28 -20.67 20.25
C ASP A 130 -9.83 -20.38 19.83
N ALA A 131 -9.64 -19.58 18.79
CA ALA A 131 -8.32 -19.27 18.27
C ALA A 131 -7.60 -18.22 19.12
N VAL A 132 -6.29 -18.36 19.25
CA VAL A 132 -5.42 -17.40 19.93
C VAL A 132 -4.80 -16.48 18.91
N ASN A 133 -5.22 -15.19 18.91
CA ASN A 133 -4.74 -14.21 17.95
C ASN A 133 -3.23 -14.02 18.05
N ARG A 134 -2.58 -13.83 16.91
CA ARG A 134 -1.13 -13.72 16.83
C ARG A 134 -0.73 -12.41 16.15
N PHE A 135 -0.07 -11.55 16.91
CA PHE A 135 0.52 -10.32 16.38
C PHE A 135 1.93 -10.58 15.90
N MET A 136 2.26 -10.00 14.75
CA MET A 136 3.59 -10.02 14.15
C MET A 136 3.89 -8.68 13.51
N ALA A 137 5.17 -8.37 13.37
CA ALA A 137 5.63 -7.21 12.60
C ALA A 137 6.95 -7.53 11.91
N PHE A 138 7.24 -6.85 10.81
CA PHE A 138 8.56 -6.98 10.18
C PHE A 138 8.97 -5.72 9.45
N SER A 139 10.28 -5.59 9.24
CA SER A 139 10.92 -4.57 8.42
C SER A 139 11.81 -5.23 7.39
N VAL A 140 11.66 -4.85 6.13
CA VAL A 140 12.50 -5.27 5.01
C VAL A 140 12.91 -4.05 4.19
N PRO A 141 13.91 -4.14 3.29
CA PRO A 141 14.23 -3.03 2.39
C PRO A 141 13.00 -2.50 1.66
N PHE A 142 12.97 -1.19 1.43
CA PHE A 142 11.84 -0.55 0.74
C PHE A 142 11.69 -1.10 -0.67
N GLY A 143 10.48 -1.51 -1.00
CA GLY A 143 10.06 -1.92 -2.33
C GLY A 143 8.96 -1.01 -2.87
N SER A 144 8.96 -0.76 -4.17
CA SER A 144 7.94 0.04 -4.86
C SER A 144 7.14 -0.82 -5.84
N VAL A 145 5.86 -0.48 -6.00
CA VAL A 145 4.98 -1.08 -7.05
C VAL A 145 5.51 -0.74 -8.43
N ALA A 146 5.98 0.49 -8.63
CA ALA A 146 6.62 0.93 -9.86
C ALA A 146 8.13 1.06 -9.66
N ASP A 147 8.92 0.53 -10.60
CA ASP A 147 10.35 0.75 -10.65
C ASP A 147 10.72 2.17 -11.14
N ALA A 148 12.00 2.50 -11.14
CA ALA A 148 12.48 3.83 -11.53
C ALA A 148 12.11 4.19 -12.99
N GLU A 149 12.16 3.23 -13.90
CA GLU A 149 11.79 3.44 -15.30
C GLU A 149 10.29 3.66 -15.45
N GLN A 150 9.48 2.86 -14.77
CA GLN A 150 8.02 3.01 -14.71
C GLN A 150 7.61 4.35 -14.08
N MET A 151 8.31 4.79 -13.04
CA MET A 151 8.10 6.11 -12.44
C MET A 151 8.42 7.26 -13.39
N ARG A 152 9.40 7.09 -14.26
CA ARG A 152 9.82 8.11 -15.25
C ARG A 152 8.87 8.19 -16.45
N ARG A 153 8.47 7.05 -17.02
CA ARG A 153 7.64 6.99 -18.23
C ARG A 153 6.14 6.87 -17.97
N GLY A 154 5.76 6.52 -16.76
CA GLY A 154 4.41 6.12 -16.39
C GLY A 154 4.13 4.62 -16.63
N LEU A 155 3.16 4.11 -15.88
CA LEU A 155 2.71 2.73 -15.92
C LEU A 155 1.73 2.48 -17.07
N CYS A 156 1.76 1.23 -17.58
CA CYS A 156 0.75 0.67 -18.47
C CYS A 156 -0.26 -0.14 -17.64
N VAL A 157 -1.46 0.38 -17.47
CA VAL A 157 -2.52 -0.24 -16.67
C VAL A 157 -3.57 -0.88 -17.56
N VAL A 158 -4.11 -2.01 -17.14
CA VAL A 158 -5.27 -2.65 -17.78
C VAL A 158 -6.47 -2.57 -16.85
N ILE A 159 -7.62 -2.17 -17.38
CA ILE A 159 -8.90 -2.33 -16.69
C ILE A 159 -9.33 -3.77 -16.93
N SER A 160 -9.27 -4.57 -15.85
CA SER A 160 -9.55 -6.00 -15.93
C SER A 160 -11.05 -6.30 -15.93
N ASP A 161 -11.44 -7.36 -16.61
CA ASP A 161 -12.80 -7.90 -16.55
C ASP A 161 -13.09 -8.64 -15.22
N ARG A 162 -12.07 -8.76 -14.34
CA ARG A 162 -12.23 -9.36 -13.02
C ARG A 162 -12.84 -8.33 -12.07
N VAL A 163 -13.89 -8.75 -11.39
CA VAL A 163 -14.62 -7.90 -10.44
C VAL A 163 -13.99 -8.04 -9.05
N ARG A 164 -13.89 -6.94 -8.35
CA ARG A 164 -13.43 -6.88 -6.96
C ARG A 164 -14.39 -7.62 -6.04
N ILE A 165 -13.89 -8.29 -5.00
CA ILE A 165 -14.72 -8.89 -3.96
C ILE A 165 -15.69 -7.84 -3.43
N PRO A 166 -17.02 -8.12 -3.39
CA PRO A 166 -18.00 -7.12 -2.99
C PRO A 166 -17.85 -6.74 -1.51
N PRO A 167 -18.04 -5.47 -1.16
CA PRO A 167 -17.98 -4.99 0.23
C PRO A 167 -18.89 -5.73 1.21
N ALA A 168 -20.01 -6.27 0.71
CA ALA A 168 -20.93 -7.09 1.50
C ALA A 168 -20.33 -8.44 1.93
N SER A 169 -19.30 -8.94 1.25
CA SER A 169 -18.62 -10.20 1.56
C SER A 169 -17.34 -9.97 2.35
N VAL A 170 -16.53 -9.00 1.93
CA VAL A 170 -15.27 -8.63 2.57
C VAL A 170 -15.18 -7.11 2.62
N ASP A 171 -15.23 -6.53 3.83
CA ASP A 171 -15.17 -5.08 4.02
C ASP A 171 -13.82 -4.51 3.54
N PRO A 172 -13.78 -3.71 2.45
CA PRO A 172 -12.54 -3.15 1.92
C PRO A 172 -11.89 -2.12 2.85
N ALA A 173 -12.61 -1.63 3.86
CA ALA A 173 -12.05 -0.74 4.88
C ALA A 173 -11.12 -1.49 5.86
N ILE A 174 -11.17 -2.82 5.88
CA ILE A 174 -10.24 -3.68 6.61
C ILE A 174 -9.13 -4.09 5.62
N LYS A 175 -7.89 -3.71 5.89
CA LYS A 175 -6.77 -4.16 5.08
C LYS A 175 -6.51 -5.63 5.37
N ASN A 176 -6.74 -6.50 4.37
CA ASN A 176 -6.80 -7.95 4.51
C ASN A 176 -6.03 -8.68 3.41
N TYR A 177 -5.89 -10.00 3.54
CA TYR A 177 -5.17 -10.86 2.60
C TYR A 177 -6.06 -11.59 1.58
N HIS A 178 -7.30 -11.15 1.38
CA HIS A 178 -8.16 -11.66 0.29
C HIS A 178 -7.73 -11.04 -1.04
N TRP A 179 -6.70 -11.60 -1.63
CA TRP A 179 -6.03 -11.04 -2.83
C TRP A 179 -6.28 -11.83 -4.10
N LEU A 180 -7.08 -12.89 -4.06
CA LEU A 180 -7.21 -13.80 -5.20
C LEU A 180 -7.82 -13.12 -6.44
N ASP A 181 -8.78 -12.23 -6.26
CA ASP A 181 -9.34 -11.41 -7.32
C ASP A 181 -8.30 -10.43 -7.91
N LEU A 182 -7.51 -9.78 -7.07
CA LEU A 182 -6.42 -8.88 -7.47
C LEU A 182 -5.33 -9.64 -8.24
N VAL A 183 -4.93 -10.83 -7.78
CA VAL A 183 -3.96 -11.69 -8.47
C VAL A 183 -4.48 -12.13 -9.83
N ARG A 184 -5.76 -12.51 -9.94
CA ARG A 184 -6.38 -12.83 -11.22
C ARG A 184 -6.44 -11.63 -12.15
N GLY A 185 -6.68 -10.44 -11.63
CA GLY A 185 -6.59 -9.19 -12.38
C GLY A 185 -5.19 -8.91 -12.90
N LEU A 186 -4.15 -9.18 -12.10
CA LEU A 186 -2.75 -9.05 -12.55
C LEU A 186 -2.43 -9.97 -13.73
N TYR A 187 -2.83 -11.25 -13.67
CA TYR A 187 -2.62 -12.16 -14.79
C TYR A 187 -3.38 -11.71 -16.04
N ASP A 188 -4.63 -11.23 -15.90
CA ASP A 188 -5.37 -10.65 -17.01
C ASP A 188 -4.63 -9.45 -17.65
N ALA A 189 -4.05 -8.57 -16.80
CA ALA A 189 -3.25 -7.45 -17.27
C ALA A 189 -1.99 -7.91 -18.01
N TYR A 190 -1.26 -8.88 -17.47
CA TYR A 190 -0.04 -9.42 -18.10
C TYR A 190 -0.32 -10.08 -19.44
N ASP A 191 -1.38 -10.87 -19.53
CA ASP A 191 -1.83 -11.53 -20.79
C ASP A 191 -2.19 -10.49 -21.87
N ARG A 192 -2.61 -9.29 -21.46
CA ARG A 192 -2.96 -8.17 -22.35
C ARG A 192 -1.83 -7.13 -22.51
N GLY A 193 -0.62 -7.45 -22.05
CA GLY A 193 0.58 -6.60 -22.20
C GLY A 193 0.65 -5.41 -21.26
N GLY A 194 -0.19 -5.37 -20.20
CA GLY A 194 -0.13 -4.37 -19.15
C GLY A 194 0.85 -4.74 -18.03
N GLU A 195 1.11 -3.81 -17.15
CA GLU A 195 2.04 -3.97 -16.03
C GLU A 195 1.33 -4.17 -14.70
N THR A 196 0.09 -3.70 -14.61
CA THR A 196 -0.79 -3.88 -13.46
C THR A 196 -2.25 -3.72 -13.88
N ALA A 197 -3.18 -4.03 -12.97
CA ALA A 197 -4.61 -4.02 -13.23
C ALA A 197 -5.36 -3.03 -12.35
N LEU A 198 -6.45 -2.49 -12.88
CA LEU A 198 -7.56 -1.93 -12.12
C LEU A 198 -8.75 -2.87 -12.23
N LEU A 199 -9.38 -3.17 -11.10
CA LEU A 199 -10.58 -3.98 -11.05
C LEU A 199 -11.81 -3.09 -10.93
N LEU A 200 -12.93 -3.58 -11.43
CA LEU A 200 -14.22 -2.93 -11.33
C LEU A 200 -15.01 -3.47 -10.13
N ASP A 201 -15.96 -2.69 -9.65
CA ASP A 201 -17.00 -3.15 -8.74
C ASP A 201 -18.14 -3.86 -9.51
N PHE A 202 -19.16 -4.32 -8.80
CA PHE A 202 -20.30 -5.01 -9.40
C PHE A 202 -21.18 -4.09 -10.26
N ASP A 203 -21.10 -2.78 -10.06
CA ASP A 203 -21.84 -1.78 -10.83
C ASP A 203 -21.05 -1.31 -12.07
N GLY A 204 -19.87 -1.86 -12.30
CA GLY A 204 -18.99 -1.55 -13.43
C GLY A 204 -18.18 -0.27 -13.25
N ASN A 205 -18.13 0.30 -12.05
CA ASN A 205 -17.26 1.42 -11.75
C ASN A 205 -15.86 0.91 -11.39
N VAL A 206 -14.88 1.76 -11.57
CA VAL A 206 -13.51 1.49 -11.14
C VAL A 206 -13.46 1.42 -9.61
N ALA A 207 -12.86 0.36 -9.09
CA ALA A 207 -12.55 0.20 -7.68
C ALA A 207 -11.08 0.55 -7.41
N GLU A 208 -10.25 -0.45 -7.31
CA GLU A 208 -8.83 -0.31 -6.97
C GLU A 208 -8.00 -1.37 -7.70
N GLY A 209 -6.67 -1.28 -7.57
CA GLY A 209 -5.78 -2.31 -8.06
C GLY A 209 -5.00 -3.00 -6.94
N PRO A 210 -4.10 -3.94 -7.29
CA PRO A 210 -3.33 -4.73 -6.33
C PRO A 210 -2.42 -3.88 -5.43
N GLY A 211 -2.96 -3.47 -4.27
CA GLY A 211 -2.24 -2.70 -3.26
C GLY A 211 -2.19 -1.19 -3.51
N PHE A 212 -3.05 -0.64 -4.36
CA PHE A 212 -3.10 0.79 -4.66
C PHE A 212 -4.51 1.31 -4.97
N ASN A 213 -4.74 2.60 -4.72
CA ASN A 213 -5.91 3.35 -5.19
C ASN A 213 -5.55 4.10 -6.48
N VAL A 214 -6.56 4.60 -7.21
CA VAL A 214 -6.40 5.35 -8.46
C VAL A 214 -7.05 6.73 -8.39
N PHE A 215 -6.46 7.68 -9.10
CA PHE A 215 -6.97 9.03 -9.32
C PHE A 215 -7.00 9.34 -10.81
N ALA A 216 -8.08 9.98 -11.24
CA ALA A 216 -8.21 10.63 -12.54
C ALA A 216 -8.12 12.15 -12.36
N VAL A 217 -7.45 12.83 -13.28
CA VAL A 217 -7.43 14.29 -13.39
C VAL A 217 -8.13 14.69 -14.68
N LYS A 218 -9.13 15.56 -14.58
CA LYS A 218 -9.81 16.13 -15.72
C LYS A 218 -10.05 17.63 -15.49
N ASP A 219 -9.66 18.46 -16.44
CA ASP A 219 -9.79 19.93 -16.35
C ASP A 219 -9.24 20.48 -15.02
N GLY A 220 -8.09 19.97 -14.57
CA GLY A 220 -7.44 20.35 -13.31
C GLY A 220 -8.14 19.87 -12.02
N ARG A 221 -9.16 19.04 -12.11
CA ARG A 221 -9.90 18.48 -10.97
C ARG A 221 -9.59 17.00 -10.80
N LEU A 222 -9.38 16.58 -9.55
CA LEU A 222 -9.07 15.21 -9.22
C LEU A 222 -10.34 14.45 -8.80
N ALA A 223 -10.45 13.20 -9.23
CA ALA A 223 -11.48 12.27 -8.79
C ALA A 223 -10.86 10.91 -8.45
N THR A 224 -11.41 10.24 -7.44
CA THR A 224 -11.00 8.90 -7.02
C THR A 224 -12.22 8.09 -6.59
N PRO A 225 -12.25 6.76 -6.79
CA PRO A 225 -13.37 5.94 -6.36
C PRO A 225 -13.73 6.14 -4.87
N ALA A 226 -15.04 6.32 -4.61
CA ALA A 226 -15.56 6.60 -3.26
C ALA A 226 -15.85 5.34 -2.44
N ALA A 227 -16.22 4.23 -3.11
CA ALA A 227 -16.69 3.00 -2.49
C ALA A 227 -15.98 1.77 -3.05
N GLY A 228 -16.06 0.65 -2.32
CA GLY A 228 -15.45 -0.62 -2.76
C GLY A 228 -13.93 -0.65 -2.72
N VAL A 229 -13.30 0.29 -2.04
CA VAL A 229 -11.84 0.47 -2.02
C VAL A 229 -11.31 0.59 -0.60
N LEU A 230 -10.05 0.24 -0.40
CA LEU A 230 -9.35 0.56 0.84
C LEU A 230 -9.23 2.08 1.01
N ALA A 231 -9.49 2.59 2.22
CA ALA A 231 -9.19 3.97 2.58
C ALA A 231 -7.67 4.16 2.70
N GLY A 232 -6.98 4.24 1.56
CA GLY A 232 -5.53 4.31 1.46
C GLY A 232 -4.94 5.53 2.18
N ILE A 233 -3.86 5.36 2.94
CA ILE A 233 -3.20 6.48 3.63
C ILE A 233 -2.53 7.41 2.61
N THR A 234 -1.92 6.87 1.57
CA THR A 234 -1.41 7.69 0.46
C THR A 234 -2.54 8.41 -0.28
N ARG A 235 -3.69 7.74 -0.50
CA ARG A 235 -4.89 8.39 -1.03
C ARG A 235 -5.36 9.55 -0.14
N ARG A 236 -5.43 9.36 1.19
CA ARG A 236 -5.75 10.42 2.16
C ARG A 236 -4.73 11.56 2.09
N THR A 237 -3.45 11.23 1.93
CA THR A 237 -2.38 12.22 1.78
C THR A 237 -2.59 13.08 0.52
N VAL A 238 -3.04 12.52 -0.60
CA VAL A 238 -3.40 13.31 -1.79
C VAL A 238 -4.52 14.31 -1.50
N PHE A 239 -5.57 13.92 -0.76
CA PHE A 239 -6.61 14.88 -0.33
C PHE A 239 -6.06 16.01 0.54
N ASP A 240 -5.14 15.68 1.47
CA ASP A 240 -4.50 16.70 2.30
C ASP A 240 -3.66 17.67 1.46
N LEU A 241 -2.85 17.15 0.52
CA LEU A 241 -2.05 17.96 -0.41
C LEU A 241 -2.92 18.84 -1.32
N CYS A 242 -4.03 18.30 -1.82
CA CYS A 242 -4.99 19.07 -2.63
C CYS A 242 -5.59 20.21 -1.82
N ARG A 243 -5.95 19.98 -0.56
CA ARG A 243 -6.47 21.03 0.33
C ARG A 243 -5.44 22.12 0.59
N GLU A 244 -4.18 21.76 0.83
CA GLU A 244 -3.08 22.71 1.04
C GLU A 244 -2.77 23.55 -0.20
N THR A 245 -2.95 22.98 -1.39
CA THR A 245 -2.61 23.62 -2.66
C THR A 245 -3.79 24.24 -3.40
N GLY A 246 -5.00 24.18 -2.81
CA GLY A 246 -6.23 24.71 -3.43
C GLY A 246 -6.72 23.89 -4.63
N LEU A 247 -6.27 22.65 -4.81
CA LEU A 247 -6.74 21.76 -5.87
C LEU A 247 -8.08 21.11 -5.46
N SER A 248 -8.99 21.01 -6.43
CA SER A 248 -10.25 20.29 -6.25
C SER A 248 -10.01 18.79 -6.34
N CYS A 249 -10.40 18.06 -5.28
CA CYS A 249 -10.29 16.61 -5.24
C CYS A 249 -11.56 16.01 -4.60
N GLU A 250 -12.19 15.06 -5.29
CA GLU A 250 -13.46 14.47 -4.89
C GLU A 250 -13.40 12.94 -4.88
N ALA A 251 -14.02 12.33 -3.88
CA ALA A 251 -14.33 10.91 -3.88
C ALA A 251 -15.73 10.70 -4.46
N LYS A 252 -15.82 10.02 -5.61
CA LYS A 252 -17.08 9.75 -6.32
C LYS A 252 -17.00 8.44 -7.11
N ALA A 253 -18.10 8.02 -7.71
CA ALA A 253 -18.05 6.96 -8.71
C ALA A 253 -17.18 7.40 -9.89
N VAL A 254 -16.26 6.54 -10.32
CA VAL A 254 -15.35 6.75 -11.46
C VAL A 254 -15.58 5.60 -12.43
N SER A 255 -16.03 5.90 -13.62
CA SER A 255 -16.23 4.90 -14.66
C SER A 255 -14.92 4.59 -15.42
N PRO A 256 -14.83 3.44 -16.11
CA PRO A 256 -13.72 3.18 -17.05
C PRO A 256 -13.58 4.27 -18.11
N ALA A 257 -14.69 4.88 -18.54
CA ALA A 257 -14.67 5.97 -19.51
C ALA A 257 -14.02 7.24 -18.93
N ASP A 258 -14.29 7.57 -17.65
CA ASP A 258 -13.66 8.71 -16.99
C ASP A 258 -12.14 8.59 -16.95
N LEU A 259 -11.62 7.37 -16.68
CA LEU A 259 -10.18 7.13 -16.71
C LEU A 259 -9.57 7.26 -18.11
N ARG A 260 -10.25 6.69 -19.13
CA ARG A 260 -9.75 6.75 -20.51
C ARG A 260 -9.82 8.16 -21.12
N GLN A 261 -10.71 9.02 -20.60
CA GLN A 261 -10.87 10.41 -21.05
C GLN A 261 -10.16 11.41 -20.13
N ALA A 262 -9.47 10.94 -19.09
CA ALA A 262 -8.70 11.77 -18.18
C ALA A 262 -7.53 12.45 -18.90
N ASP A 263 -7.16 13.63 -18.43
CA ASP A 263 -5.96 14.34 -18.90
C ASP A 263 -4.71 13.71 -18.26
N GLU A 264 -4.82 13.28 -16.97
CA GLU A 264 -3.78 12.54 -16.26
C GLU A 264 -4.43 11.45 -15.40
N VAL A 265 -3.70 10.35 -15.20
CA VAL A 265 -4.06 9.28 -14.24
C VAL A 265 -2.83 8.94 -13.41
N PHE A 266 -3.04 8.69 -12.13
CA PHE A 266 -2.00 8.16 -11.26
C PHE A 266 -2.57 7.19 -10.23
N ILE A 267 -1.73 6.31 -9.72
CA ILE A 267 -2.07 5.39 -8.64
C ILE A 267 -1.31 5.77 -7.36
N THR A 268 -1.85 5.34 -6.21
CA THR A 268 -1.30 5.69 -4.91
C THR A 268 -1.13 4.48 -4.01
N SER A 269 0.06 4.29 -3.45
CA SER A 269 0.38 3.21 -2.53
C SER A 269 1.41 3.67 -1.50
N THR A 270 1.42 3.05 -0.33
CA THR A 270 2.54 3.16 0.63
C THR A 270 3.84 2.65 0.00
N ALA A 271 3.75 1.64 -0.86
CA ALA A 271 4.87 1.10 -1.63
C ALA A 271 5.03 1.85 -2.97
N GLY A 272 5.51 3.08 -2.94
CA GLY A 272 5.82 3.88 -4.14
C GLY A 272 5.28 5.31 -4.15
N GLY A 273 4.38 5.64 -3.21
CA GLY A 273 3.80 6.99 -3.15
C GLY A 273 2.79 7.24 -4.29
N ILE A 274 2.99 8.30 -5.04
CA ILE A 274 2.19 8.70 -6.21
C ILE A 274 2.94 8.24 -7.46
N MET A 275 2.32 7.37 -8.24
CA MET A 275 2.92 6.73 -9.42
C MET A 275 2.10 7.04 -10.66
N PRO A 276 2.69 7.64 -11.71
CA PRO A 276 1.96 8.04 -12.90
C PRO A 276 1.49 6.84 -13.73
N VAL A 277 0.35 7.01 -14.40
CA VAL A 277 -0.19 6.08 -15.41
C VAL A 277 -0.30 6.84 -16.73
N THR A 278 0.37 6.36 -17.76
CA THR A 278 0.37 7.00 -19.09
C THR A 278 -0.34 6.19 -20.16
N THR A 279 -0.70 4.93 -19.84
CA THR A 279 -1.41 4.05 -20.77
C THR A 279 -2.47 3.25 -20.05
N ILE A 280 -3.68 3.20 -20.60
CA ILE A 280 -4.79 2.35 -20.14
C ILE A 280 -5.30 1.51 -21.32
N ASP A 281 -5.34 0.19 -21.14
CA ASP A 281 -5.78 -0.79 -22.17
C ASP A 281 -5.06 -0.60 -23.51
N GLY A 282 -3.77 -0.25 -23.49
CA GLY A 282 -2.96 -0.01 -24.68
C GLY A 282 -3.17 1.37 -25.33
N ALA A 283 -4.09 2.20 -24.84
CA ALA A 283 -4.31 3.55 -25.35
C ALA A 283 -3.65 4.59 -24.44
N PRO A 284 -3.10 5.69 -24.97
CA PRO A 284 -2.51 6.75 -24.15
C PRO A 284 -3.56 7.45 -23.29
N VAL A 285 -3.15 7.85 -22.09
CA VAL A 285 -3.89 8.78 -21.22
C VAL A 285 -3.41 10.19 -21.55
N GLY A 286 -4.34 11.10 -21.83
CA GLY A 286 -3.97 12.45 -22.28
C GLY A 286 -3.10 12.42 -23.53
N ASP A 287 -1.90 12.97 -23.43
CA ASP A 287 -0.89 12.95 -24.51
C ASP A 287 0.08 11.74 -24.42
N GLY A 288 -0.13 10.83 -23.49
CA GLY A 288 0.72 9.65 -23.26
C GLY A 288 1.97 9.93 -22.44
N THR A 289 2.09 11.11 -21.84
CA THR A 289 3.21 11.49 -20.98
C THR A 289 2.78 11.70 -19.53
N VAL A 290 3.75 11.78 -18.62
CA VAL A 290 3.47 12.06 -17.20
C VAL A 290 3.00 13.51 -17.05
N GLY A 291 1.78 13.68 -16.55
CA GLY A 291 1.16 14.99 -16.45
C GLY A 291 1.74 15.89 -15.35
N PRO A 292 1.59 17.22 -15.50
CA PRO A 292 2.17 18.20 -14.59
C PRO A 292 1.56 18.17 -13.17
N LEU A 293 0.25 17.90 -13.02
CA LEU A 293 -0.37 17.80 -11.70
C LEU A 293 0.10 16.54 -10.97
N THR A 294 0.20 15.42 -11.66
CA THR A 294 0.78 14.18 -11.12
C THR A 294 2.20 14.40 -10.63
N THR A 295 3.04 15.05 -11.44
CA THR A 295 4.42 15.39 -11.08
C THR A 295 4.46 16.28 -9.85
N ARG A 296 3.69 17.37 -9.84
CA ARG A 296 3.61 18.30 -8.70
C ARG A 296 3.19 17.59 -7.40
N LEU A 297 2.15 16.77 -7.44
CA LEU A 297 1.66 16.05 -6.25
C LEU A 297 2.67 15.00 -5.79
N LYS A 298 3.33 14.30 -6.71
CA LYS A 298 4.41 13.36 -6.41
C LYS A 298 5.56 14.05 -5.67
N ASP A 299 6.02 15.18 -6.17
CA ASP A 299 7.14 15.93 -5.57
C ASP A 299 6.77 16.45 -4.17
N LEU A 300 5.57 17.00 -4.01
CA LEU A 300 5.05 17.43 -2.72
C LEU A 300 4.92 16.26 -1.73
N TYR A 301 4.44 15.10 -2.19
CA TYR A 301 4.33 13.91 -1.36
C TYR A 301 5.68 13.51 -0.77
N TRP A 302 6.72 13.40 -1.60
CA TRP A 302 8.06 13.03 -1.13
C TRP A 302 8.71 14.12 -0.28
N GLN A 303 8.46 15.39 -0.58
CA GLN A 303 8.94 16.51 0.25
C GLN A 303 8.36 16.47 1.67
N ARG A 304 7.10 16.03 1.84
CA ARG A 304 6.44 15.93 3.16
C ARG A 304 7.05 14.87 4.08
N HIS A 305 7.91 13.99 3.59
CA HIS A 305 8.63 13.03 4.44
C HIS A 305 9.60 13.73 5.41
N GLY A 306 10.08 14.92 5.07
CA GLY A 306 10.89 15.76 5.97
C GLY A 306 10.07 16.55 7.02
N ASP A 307 8.75 16.62 6.86
CA ASP A 307 7.89 17.41 7.75
C ASP A 307 7.58 16.64 9.06
N PRO A 308 7.93 17.18 10.25
CA PRO A 308 7.67 16.50 11.52
C PRO A 308 6.19 16.31 11.85
N LEU A 309 5.27 17.05 11.22
CA LEU A 309 3.83 16.85 11.37
C LEU A 309 3.34 15.58 10.63
N TRP A 310 4.09 15.11 9.65
CA TRP A 310 3.73 13.98 8.79
C TRP A 310 4.62 12.76 9.00
N SER A 311 5.74 12.91 9.68
CA SER A 311 6.74 11.87 9.80
C SER A 311 7.28 11.74 11.23
N THR A 312 7.62 10.50 11.59
CA THR A 312 8.16 10.15 12.92
C THR A 312 9.59 9.64 12.77
N PRO A 313 10.60 10.28 13.41
CA PRO A 313 11.98 9.84 13.29
C PRO A 313 12.22 8.48 13.97
N ILE A 314 13.18 7.74 13.44
CA ILE A 314 13.67 6.49 14.02
C ILE A 314 15.00 6.75 14.69
N HIS A 315 15.14 6.27 15.93
CA HIS A 315 16.38 6.32 16.69
C HIS A 315 17.16 5.02 16.47
N TYR A 316 18.23 5.10 15.70
CA TYR A 316 19.10 3.97 15.44
C TYR A 316 20.14 3.83 16.55
N PRO A 317 20.53 2.61 16.97
CA PRO A 317 21.66 2.43 17.87
C PRO A 317 22.92 3.03 17.25
N GLN A 318 23.78 3.60 18.13
CA GLN A 318 25.08 4.14 17.71
C GLN A 318 26.07 3.03 17.44
#